data_69c900d10b2e336d25fdf4a34a748649
#
_entry.id   69c900d10b2e336d25fdf4a34a748649
#
_cell.length_a   1.000
_cell.length_b   1.000
_cell.length_c   1.000
_cell.angle_alpha   90.00
_cell.angle_beta   90.00
_cell.angle_gamma   90.00
#
_symmetry.space_group_name_H-M   'P 1'
#
loop_
_entity.id
_entity.type
_entity.pdbx_description
1 polymer ?
#
loop_
_entity_poly.entity_id
_entity_poly.type
_entity_poly.pdbx_seq_one_letter_code
_entity_poly.pdbx_strand_id
1 'polypeptide(L)'
;TDEWCEFFHENNWLVGVSIDGPQEFHDEYRKNKMGKPSFVKVMQGINLLKKHGVEWNAMAVVNDFNADYPLDFYNFFKEIDCHYIQFAPIVERIVSHQDGRHLASLAEDKEGALADFSVSPEQWGNFLCTIFDEWVKEDVGNYFIQIFDSTLANWMGEQPGVCTMAKHCGHAGVMEFNGDVYSCDHFVFPEYKLGNIYSQTLVEMMHSERQHNFCLLYTSPSPR
;
A
#
# COMPACT_ATOMS: atom_id res chain seq x y z
N THR A 1 16.98 -9.84 12.41
CA THR A 1 18.00 -10.78 12.94
C THR A 1 17.65 -12.19 12.51
N ASP A 2 18.62 -13.12 12.57
CA ASP A 2 18.39 -14.54 12.25
C ASP A 2 17.26 -15.11 13.14
N GLU A 3 17.29 -14.88 14.45
CA GLU A 3 16.25 -15.32 15.41
C GLU A 3 14.82 -14.87 15.00
N TRP A 4 14.66 -13.62 14.53
CA TRP A 4 13.37 -13.14 14.05
C TRP A 4 12.95 -13.83 12.76
N CYS A 5 13.87 -14.10 11.86
CA CYS A 5 13.56 -14.77 10.60
C CYS A 5 13.21 -16.25 10.84
N GLU A 6 13.86 -16.92 11.77
CA GLU A 6 13.50 -18.27 12.23
C GLU A 6 12.07 -18.29 12.80
N PHE A 7 11.76 -17.35 13.70
CA PHE A 7 10.41 -17.21 14.25
C PHE A 7 9.36 -16.97 13.17
N PHE A 8 9.62 -16.07 12.19
CA PHE A 8 8.69 -15.80 11.09
C PHE A 8 8.48 -17.03 10.23
N HIS A 9 9.54 -17.76 9.90
CA HIS A 9 9.45 -18.97 9.10
C HIS A 9 8.67 -20.08 9.84
N GLU A 10 9.00 -20.38 11.09
CA GLU A 10 8.33 -21.41 11.90
C GLU A 10 6.83 -21.13 12.10
N ASN A 11 6.43 -19.87 12.12
CA ASN A 11 5.05 -19.46 12.32
C ASN A 11 4.32 -19.05 11.02
N ASN A 12 4.91 -19.30 9.86
CA ASN A 12 4.34 -19.01 8.53
C ASN A 12 3.90 -17.53 8.37
N TRP A 13 4.76 -16.60 8.80
CA TRP A 13 4.49 -15.17 8.63
C TRP A 13 4.79 -14.73 7.21
N LEU A 14 3.92 -13.88 6.65
CA LEU A 14 4.20 -13.07 5.48
C LEU A 14 4.73 -11.70 5.93
N VAL A 15 5.89 -11.31 5.43
CA VAL A 15 6.56 -10.06 5.81
C VAL A 15 6.50 -9.05 4.67
N GLY A 16 5.78 -7.95 4.87
CA GLY A 16 5.79 -6.82 3.94
C GLY A 16 7.06 -5.98 4.12
N VAL A 17 7.81 -5.77 3.05
CA VAL A 17 9.03 -4.96 3.05
C VAL A 17 8.84 -3.71 2.20
N SER A 18 9.02 -2.56 2.83
CA SER A 18 9.00 -1.28 2.12
C SER A 18 10.31 -1.07 1.36
N ILE A 19 10.25 -1.11 0.02
CA ILE A 19 11.38 -0.84 -0.87
C ILE A 19 10.90 -0.23 -2.18
N ASP A 20 11.45 0.92 -2.57
CA ASP A 20 10.96 1.75 -3.66
C ASP A 20 11.89 1.67 -4.90
N GLY A 21 12.23 0.45 -5.34
CA GLY A 21 13.07 0.23 -6.49
C GLY A 21 14.59 0.28 -6.20
N PRO A 22 15.45 0.60 -7.20
CA PRO A 22 16.90 0.75 -7.06
C PRO A 22 17.30 1.71 -5.95
N GLN A 23 18.55 1.63 -5.51
CA GLN A 23 19.07 2.42 -4.40
C GLN A 23 18.82 3.93 -4.56
N GLU A 24 19.02 4.46 -5.74
CA GLU A 24 18.83 5.89 -6.04
C GLU A 24 17.37 6.33 -5.87
N PHE A 25 16.40 5.49 -6.26
CA PHE A 25 14.98 5.78 -6.08
C PHE A 25 14.56 5.65 -4.62
N HIS A 26 15.00 4.56 -3.97
CA HIS A 26 14.67 4.32 -2.57
C HIS A 26 15.23 5.40 -1.65
N ASP A 27 16.52 5.74 -1.81
CA ASP A 27 17.22 6.65 -0.91
C ASP A 27 16.86 8.13 -1.15
N GLU A 28 16.12 8.47 -2.21
CA GLU A 28 15.62 9.83 -2.41
C GLU A 28 14.69 10.25 -1.27
N TYR A 29 13.73 9.40 -0.92
CA TYR A 29 12.73 9.72 0.11
C TYR A 29 12.86 8.86 1.38
N ARG A 30 13.33 7.62 1.30
CA ARG A 30 13.44 6.72 2.46
C ARG A 30 14.74 6.91 3.23
N LYS A 31 14.76 7.97 4.02
CA LYS A 31 15.88 8.33 4.90
C LYS A 31 15.52 8.06 6.37
N ASN A 32 16.50 7.70 7.18
CA ASN A 32 16.30 7.54 8.61
C ASN A 32 16.14 8.90 9.32
N LYS A 33 15.85 8.90 10.63
CA LYS A 33 15.67 10.14 11.42
C LYS A 33 16.87 11.09 11.42
N MET A 34 18.05 10.63 11.01
CA MET A 34 19.28 11.42 10.86
C MET A 34 19.51 11.85 9.40
N GLY A 35 18.56 11.66 8.51
CA GLY A 35 18.68 11.99 7.09
C GLY A 35 19.58 11.04 6.27
N LYS A 36 19.98 9.88 6.83
CA LYS A 36 20.85 8.92 6.13
C LYS A 36 20.04 7.93 5.30
N PRO A 37 20.57 7.50 4.13
CA PRO A 37 19.97 6.46 3.29
C PRO A 37 19.64 5.18 4.04
N SER A 38 18.59 4.47 3.63
CA SER A 38 18.15 3.24 4.28
C SER A 38 18.25 1.99 3.41
N PHE A 39 18.48 2.10 2.10
CA PHE A 39 18.49 1.00 1.13
C PHE A 39 19.35 -0.19 1.55
N VAL A 40 20.62 0.05 1.92
CA VAL A 40 21.55 -1.02 2.31
C VAL A 40 21.02 -1.85 3.48
N LYS A 41 20.38 -1.20 4.47
CA LYS A 41 19.81 -1.91 5.61
C LYS A 41 18.56 -2.71 5.23
N VAL A 42 17.73 -2.18 4.34
CA VAL A 42 16.56 -2.89 3.83
C VAL A 42 16.99 -4.12 3.06
N MET A 43 17.97 -4.02 2.16
CA MET A 43 18.55 -5.16 1.43
C MET A 43 19.18 -6.21 2.35
N GLN A 44 19.83 -5.81 3.42
CA GLN A 44 20.30 -6.74 4.46
C GLN A 44 19.14 -7.51 5.10
N GLY A 45 18.03 -6.83 5.37
CA GLY A 45 16.79 -7.45 5.87
C GLY A 45 16.20 -8.46 4.87
N ILE A 46 16.07 -8.07 3.61
CA ILE A 46 15.57 -8.95 2.52
C ILE A 46 16.46 -10.20 2.40
N ASN A 47 17.79 -10.04 2.41
CA ASN A 47 18.71 -11.16 2.33
C ASN A 47 18.58 -12.13 3.52
N LEU A 48 18.28 -11.61 4.72
CA LEU A 48 17.99 -12.46 5.88
C LEU A 48 16.67 -13.21 5.72
N LEU A 49 15.60 -12.57 5.26
CA LEU A 49 14.32 -13.22 4.98
C LEU A 49 14.51 -14.35 3.97
N LYS A 50 15.19 -14.08 2.86
CA LYS A 50 15.50 -15.09 1.82
C LYS A 50 16.34 -16.23 2.36
N LYS A 51 17.37 -15.96 3.15
CA LYS A 51 18.25 -16.96 3.79
C LYS A 51 17.44 -17.95 4.64
N HIS A 52 16.42 -17.49 5.34
CA HIS A 52 15.60 -18.30 6.23
C HIS A 52 14.31 -18.81 5.58
N GLY A 53 14.10 -18.57 4.28
CA GLY A 53 12.90 -19.01 3.57
C GLY A 53 11.60 -18.39 4.08
N VAL A 54 11.68 -17.14 4.57
CA VAL A 54 10.51 -16.39 5.03
C VAL A 54 9.76 -15.83 3.82
N GLU A 55 8.46 -16.06 3.74
CA GLU A 55 7.60 -15.46 2.73
C GLU A 55 7.56 -13.94 2.90
N TRP A 56 7.80 -13.20 1.80
CA TRP A 56 7.79 -11.75 1.83
C TRP A 56 7.27 -11.14 0.54
N ASN A 57 6.76 -9.93 0.64
CA ASN A 57 6.34 -9.11 -0.51
C ASN A 57 6.94 -7.71 -0.43
N ALA A 58 7.18 -7.11 -1.59
CA ALA A 58 7.58 -5.73 -1.67
C ALA A 58 6.36 -4.80 -1.65
N MET A 59 6.44 -3.76 -0.81
CA MET A 59 5.52 -2.63 -0.81
C MET A 59 6.30 -1.41 -1.30
N ALA A 60 5.99 -0.97 -2.51
CA ALA A 60 6.76 0.04 -3.21
C ALA A 60 5.93 1.30 -3.48
N VAL A 61 6.42 2.43 -3.01
CA VAL A 61 5.79 3.74 -3.24
C VAL A 61 6.26 4.30 -4.57
N VAL A 62 5.29 4.68 -5.41
CA VAL A 62 5.53 5.39 -6.66
C VAL A 62 5.29 6.88 -6.43
N ASN A 63 6.30 7.67 -6.72
CA ASN A 63 6.35 9.11 -6.50
C ASN A 63 6.76 9.85 -7.79
N ASP A 64 6.87 11.19 -7.73
CA ASP A 64 7.25 12.05 -8.85
C ASP A 64 8.59 11.67 -9.50
N PHE A 65 9.55 11.17 -8.70
CA PHE A 65 10.91 10.88 -9.16
C PHE A 65 11.03 9.51 -9.83
N ASN A 66 10.49 8.45 -9.22
CA ASN A 66 10.64 7.09 -9.74
C ASN A 66 9.59 6.68 -10.79
N ALA A 67 8.47 7.41 -10.87
CA ALA A 67 7.39 7.12 -11.81
C ALA A 67 7.82 7.25 -13.29
N ASP A 68 8.87 8.03 -13.57
CA ASP A 68 9.38 8.24 -14.94
C ASP A 68 10.32 7.11 -15.41
N TYR A 69 10.63 6.14 -14.53
CA TYR A 69 11.54 5.02 -14.78
C TYR A 69 10.89 3.65 -14.53
N PRO A 70 9.74 3.34 -15.15
CA PRO A 70 8.95 2.15 -14.84
C PRO A 70 9.70 0.84 -15.06
N LEU A 71 10.48 0.71 -16.12
CA LEU A 71 11.22 -0.51 -16.41
C LEU A 71 12.42 -0.73 -15.48
N ASP A 72 13.16 0.32 -15.14
CA ASP A 72 14.25 0.23 -14.17
C ASP A 72 13.69 -0.17 -12.79
N PHE A 73 12.55 0.41 -12.45
CA PHE A 73 11.82 0.10 -11.23
C PHE A 73 11.36 -1.37 -11.19
N TYR A 74 10.74 -1.86 -12.25
CA TYR A 74 10.24 -3.23 -12.34
C TYR A 74 11.37 -4.26 -12.42
N ASN A 75 12.38 -4.02 -13.26
CA ASN A 75 13.54 -4.92 -13.42
C ASN A 75 14.31 -5.11 -12.13
N PHE A 76 14.40 -4.07 -11.29
CA PHE A 76 15.01 -4.19 -9.96
C PHE A 76 14.34 -5.30 -9.12
N PHE A 77 13.02 -5.41 -9.12
CA PHE A 77 12.33 -6.48 -8.38
C PHE A 77 12.63 -7.86 -8.96
N LYS A 78 12.81 -7.96 -10.27
CA LYS A 78 13.27 -9.20 -10.93
C LYS A 78 14.70 -9.54 -10.52
N GLU A 79 15.61 -8.58 -10.47
CA GLU A 79 17.01 -8.76 -10.04
C GLU A 79 17.14 -9.24 -8.60
N ILE A 80 16.32 -8.72 -7.71
CA ILE A 80 16.28 -9.16 -6.31
C ILE A 80 15.38 -10.38 -6.07
N ASP A 81 14.85 -11.01 -7.14
CA ASP A 81 13.99 -12.19 -7.08
C ASP A 81 12.78 -11.99 -6.15
N CYS A 82 12.08 -10.87 -6.33
CA CYS A 82 10.87 -10.51 -5.61
C CYS A 82 9.64 -10.82 -6.45
N HIS A 83 8.95 -11.90 -6.15
CA HIS A 83 7.81 -12.36 -6.95
C HIS A 83 6.49 -11.67 -6.61
N TYR A 84 6.36 -11.03 -5.45
CA TYR A 84 5.12 -10.41 -4.99
C TYR A 84 5.32 -8.91 -4.75
N ILE A 85 4.67 -8.08 -5.57
CA ILE A 85 4.91 -6.64 -5.60
C ILE A 85 3.58 -5.89 -5.46
N GLN A 86 3.57 -4.91 -4.57
CA GLN A 86 2.48 -3.96 -4.42
C GLN A 86 2.97 -2.55 -4.73
N PHE A 87 2.36 -1.89 -5.71
CA PHE A 87 2.61 -0.49 -6.01
C PHE A 87 1.57 0.39 -5.29
N ALA A 88 2.05 1.45 -4.66
CA ALA A 88 1.21 2.44 -3.99
C ALA A 88 1.57 3.85 -4.51
N PRO A 89 0.68 4.52 -5.26
CA PRO A 89 0.94 5.90 -5.68
C PRO A 89 0.88 6.81 -4.45
N ILE A 90 1.90 7.67 -4.26
CA ILE A 90 1.82 8.69 -3.23
C ILE A 90 1.16 9.94 -3.79
N VAL A 91 0.08 10.37 -3.14
CA VAL A 91 -0.65 11.60 -3.45
C VAL A 91 -0.98 12.29 -2.15
N GLU A 92 -0.21 13.31 -1.82
CA GLU A 92 -0.33 14.04 -0.56
C GLU A 92 -0.58 15.53 -0.83
N ARG A 93 -1.24 16.20 0.10
CA ARG A 93 -1.44 17.63 0.05
C ARG A 93 -0.65 18.32 1.15
N ILE A 94 -0.19 19.51 0.85
CA ILE A 94 0.56 20.37 1.77
C ILE A 94 -0.23 21.66 1.98
N VAL A 95 -0.40 22.03 3.24
CA VAL A 95 -0.93 23.34 3.66
C VAL A 95 0.18 24.18 4.26
N SER A 96 0.05 25.50 4.15
CA SER A 96 0.99 26.45 4.71
C SER A 96 0.36 27.11 5.93
N HIS A 97 1.02 26.99 7.08
CA HIS A 97 0.68 27.68 8.32
C HIS A 97 1.76 28.70 8.68
N GLN A 98 1.53 29.47 9.73
CA GLN A 98 2.50 30.48 10.20
C GLN A 98 3.84 29.87 10.67
N ASP A 99 3.83 28.63 11.09
CA ASP A 99 4.99 27.84 11.55
C ASP A 99 5.65 27.00 10.46
N GLY A 100 5.14 27.04 9.22
CA GLY A 100 5.73 26.36 8.07
C GLY A 100 4.75 25.60 7.18
N ARG A 101 5.31 24.73 6.31
CA ARG A 101 4.55 23.83 5.42
C ARG A 101 4.41 22.47 6.09
N HIS A 102 3.20 21.94 6.17
CA HIS A 102 2.87 20.65 6.76
C HIS A 102 2.01 19.83 5.81
N LEU A 103 2.00 18.51 5.97
CA LEU A 103 0.99 17.67 5.31
C LEU A 103 -0.39 18.11 5.79
N ALA A 104 -1.33 18.24 4.84
CA ALA A 104 -2.70 18.61 5.16
C ALA A 104 -3.33 17.56 6.07
N SER A 105 -3.95 18.00 7.15
CA SER A 105 -4.87 17.15 7.89
C SER A 105 -6.14 16.90 7.07
N LEU A 106 -6.93 15.91 7.46
CA LEU A 106 -8.18 15.58 6.78
C LEU A 106 -9.18 16.74 6.72
N ALA A 107 -9.15 17.63 7.71
CA ALA A 107 -9.99 18.83 7.73
C ALA A 107 -9.52 19.89 6.72
N GLU A 108 -8.24 19.89 6.36
CA GLU A 108 -7.57 20.86 5.51
C GLU A 108 -7.31 20.35 4.08
N ASP A 109 -7.56 19.07 3.81
CA ASP A 109 -7.21 18.40 2.54
C ASP A 109 -7.76 19.13 1.30
N LYS A 110 -8.94 19.73 1.41
CA LYS A 110 -9.55 20.48 0.30
C LYS A 110 -8.84 21.80 -0.03
N GLU A 111 -8.07 22.35 0.89
CA GLU A 111 -7.38 23.64 0.76
C GLU A 111 -5.89 23.47 0.41
N GLY A 112 -5.34 22.26 0.59
CA GLY A 112 -3.94 21.98 0.37
C GLY A 112 -3.57 21.90 -1.11
N ALA A 113 -2.38 22.38 -1.48
CA ALA A 113 -1.76 22.10 -2.77
C ALA A 113 -1.15 20.70 -2.78
N LEU A 114 -1.08 20.06 -3.95
CA LEU A 114 -0.36 18.78 -4.07
C LEU A 114 1.10 18.96 -3.67
N ALA A 115 1.62 18.02 -2.92
CA ALA A 115 3.03 17.96 -2.57
C ALA A 115 3.87 17.68 -3.82
N ASP A 116 5.04 18.31 -3.90
CA ASP A 116 5.95 18.19 -5.05
C ASP A 116 6.39 16.74 -5.32
N PHE A 117 6.41 15.89 -4.31
CA PHE A 117 6.74 14.47 -4.41
C PHE A 117 5.54 13.57 -4.82
N SER A 118 4.35 14.14 -5.00
CA SER A 118 3.17 13.37 -5.42
C SER A 118 3.28 12.96 -6.88
N VAL A 119 2.95 11.70 -7.16
CA VAL A 119 2.88 11.22 -8.55
C VAL A 119 1.69 11.85 -9.26
N SER A 120 1.88 12.32 -10.50
CA SER A 120 0.79 12.82 -11.31
C SER A 120 -0.06 11.68 -11.91
N PRO A 121 -1.33 11.94 -12.27
CA PRO A 121 -2.17 10.94 -12.95
C PRO A 121 -1.54 10.39 -14.24
N GLU A 122 -0.89 11.23 -15.02
CA GLU A 122 -0.20 10.87 -16.25
C GLU A 122 1.01 9.97 -15.98
N GLN A 123 1.84 10.33 -15.01
CA GLN A 123 2.98 9.50 -14.59
C GLN A 123 2.52 8.14 -14.10
N TRP A 124 1.50 8.10 -13.21
CA TRP A 124 0.95 6.86 -12.69
C TRP A 124 0.39 5.96 -13.80
N GLY A 125 -0.39 6.53 -14.73
CA GLY A 125 -0.93 5.80 -15.86
C GLY A 125 0.17 5.23 -16.75
N ASN A 126 1.16 6.03 -17.13
CA ASN A 126 2.29 5.61 -17.96
C ASN A 126 3.14 4.55 -17.25
N PHE A 127 3.39 4.71 -15.94
CA PHE A 127 4.12 3.74 -15.12
C PHE A 127 3.45 2.36 -15.17
N LEU A 128 2.16 2.30 -14.89
CA LEU A 128 1.41 1.05 -14.90
C LEU A 128 1.34 0.42 -16.30
N CYS A 129 1.01 1.20 -17.33
CA CYS A 129 0.90 0.68 -18.69
C CYS A 129 2.24 0.12 -19.20
N THR A 130 3.35 0.84 -18.96
CA THR A 130 4.68 0.40 -19.39
C THR A 130 5.09 -0.91 -18.70
N ILE A 131 4.86 -1.04 -17.40
CA ILE A 131 5.17 -2.30 -16.68
C ILE A 131 4.22 -3.42 -17.15
N PHE A 132 2.93 -3.12 -17.34
CA PHE A 132 1.97 -4.11 -17.83
C PHE A 132 2.37 -4.68 -19.19
N ASP A 133 2.78 -3.83 -20.13
CA ASP A 133 3.21 -4.22 -21.48
C ASP A 133 4.45 -5.14 -21.44
N GLU A 134 5.29 -5.03 -20.42
CA GLU A 134 6.41 -5.93 -20.20
C GLU A 134 5.98 -7.20 -19.48
N TRP A 135 5.24 -7.08 -18.39
CA TRP A 135 4.78 -8.17 -17.55
C TRP A 135 3.93 -9.21 -18.31
N VAL A 136 3.07 -8.74 -19.22
CA VAL A 136 2.15 -9.62 -19.97
C VAL A 136 2.87 -10.53 -20.96
N LYS A 137 4.12 -10.22 -21.33
CA LYS A 137 4.87 -11.01 -22.32
C LYS A 137 5.33 -12.36 -21.74
N GLU A 138 5.92 -12.38 -20.55
CA GLU A 138 6.60 -13.54 -20.00
C GLU A 138 6.43 -13.72 -18.48
N ASP A 139 5.94 -12.72 -17.76
CA ASP A 139 5.98 -12.69 -16.30
C ASP A 139 4.66 -13.10 -15.63
N VAL A 140 3.57 -13.26 -16.40
CA VAL A 140 2.26 -13.69 -15.89
C VAL A 140 2.36 -15.06 -15.24
N GLY A 141 1.93 -15.15 -13.98
CA GLY A 141 1.99 -16.39 -13.19
C GLY A 141 3.36 -16.68 -12.56
N ASN A 142 4.36 -15.80 -12.81
CA ASN A 142 5.67 -15.87 -12.20
C ASN A 142 5.95 -14.66 -11.29
N TYR A 143 5.59 -13.47 -11.74
CA TYR A 143 5.62 -12.25 -10.93
C TYR A 143 4.19 -11.76 -10.71
N PHE A 144 3.82 -11.58 -9.44
CA PHE A 144 2.48 -11.20 -9.02
C PHE A 144 2.49 -9.71 -8.63
N ILE A 145 1.90 -8.88 -9.49
CA ILE A 145 1.75 -7.45 -9.26
C ILE A 145 0.29 -7.23 -8.83
N GLN A 146 0.09 -6.88 -7.56
CA GLN A 146 -1.22 -6.85 -6.91
C GLN A 146 -2.30 -6.15 -7.75
N ILE A 147 -2.00 -4.98 -8.34
CA ILE A 147 -2.96 -4.23 -9.14
C ILE A 147 -3.32 -4.95 -10.45
N PHE A 148 -2.36 -5.63 -11.09
CA PHE A 148 -2.60 -6.37 -12.34
C PHE A 148 -3.40 -7.64 -12.08
N ASP A 149 -2.99 -8.42 -11.07
CA ASP A 149 -3.69 -9.66 -10.70
C ASP A 149 -5.12 -9.36 -10.25
N SER A 150 -5.33 -8.30 -9.45
CA SER A 150 -6.66 -7.88 -9.02
C SER A 150 -7.53 -7.40 -10.18
N THR A 151 -6.94 -6.70 -11.14
CA THR A 151 -7.63 -6.25 -12.35
C THR A 151 -8.02 -7.45 -13.20
N LEU A 152 -7.11 -8.39 -13.43
CA LEU A 152 -7.38 -9.61 -14.18
C LEU A 152 -8.47 -10.45 -13.53
N ALA A 153 -8.41 -10.67 -12.21
CA ALA A 153 -9.44 -11.39 -11.46
C ALA A 153 -10.82 -10.75 -11.65
N ASN A 154 -10.90 -9.42 -11.55
CA ASN A 154 -12.15 -8.68 -11.74
C ASN A 154 -12.70 -8.84 -13.17
N TRP A 155 -11.85 -8.81 -14.20
CA TRP A 155 -12.23 -9.04 -15.59
C TRP A 155 -12.74 -10.46 -15.83
N MET A 156 -12.18 -11.44 -15.12
CA MET A 156 -12.61 -12.84 -15.19
C MET A 156 -13.89 -13.11 -14.39
N GLY A 157 -14.41 -12.13 -13.68
CA GLY A 157 -15.62 -12.28 -12.82
C GLY A 157 -15.32 -12.88 -11.45
N GLU A 158 -14.04 -12.99 -11.11
CA GLU A 158 -13.56 -13.44 -9.80
C GLU A 158 -13.48 -12.27 -8.82
N GLN A 159 -13.43 -12.58 -7.52
CA GLN A 159 -13.28 -11.54 -6.51
C GLN A 159 -11.84 -10.99 -6.51
N PRO A 160 -11.64 -9.68 -6.74
CA PRO A 160 -10.32 -9.08 -6.70
C PRO A 160 -9.74 -9.10 -5.29
N GLY A 161 -8.41 -9.24 -5.20
CA GLY A 161 -7.68 -9.20 -3.92
C GLY A 161 -7.64 -7.80 -3.27
N VAL A 162 -8.04 -6.76 -4.02
CA VAL A 162 -8.05 -5.36 -3.57
C VAL A 162 -9.49 -4.88 -3.44
N CYS A 163 -9.87 -4.44 -2.24
CA CYS A 163 -11.26 -4.06 -1.93
C CYS A 163 -11.77 -2.87 -2.77
N THR A 164 -10.89 -1.94 -3.17
CA THR A 164 -11.25 -0.79 -4.02
C THR A 164 -11.69 -1.20 -5.43
N MET A 165 -11.34 -2.41 -5.87
CA MET A 165 -11.77 -3.00 -7.14
C MET A 165 -12.95 -3.95 -6.97
N ALA A 166 -13.34 -4.26 -5.73
CA ALA A 166 -14.43 -5.18 -5.45
C ALA A 166 -15.79 -4.54 -5.72
N LYS A 167 -16.76 -5.39 -6.09
CA LYS A 167 -18.14 -4.96 -6.35
C LYS A 167 -18.85 -4.47 -5.07
N HIS A 168 -18.44 -5.00 -3.93
CA HIS A 168 -19.01 -4.68 -2.63
C HIS A 168 -17.91 -4.30 -1.65
N CYS A 169 -18.18 -3.29 -0.81
CA CYS A 169 -17.29 -2.96 0.30
C CYS A 169 -17.31 -4.10 1.33
N GLY A 170 -16.12 -4.53 1.78
CA GLY A 170 -15.97 -5.62 2.75
C GLY A 170 -15.89 -5.13 4.20
N HIS A 171 -15.63 -6.08 5.10
CA HIS A 171 -15.37 -5.82 6.52
C HIS A 171 -13.86 -5.63 6.76
N ALA A 172 -13.32 -4.51 6.28
CA ALA A 172 -11.90 -4.16 6.40
C ALA A 172 -11.69 -3.06 7.46
N GLY A 173 -12.20 -3.30 8.67
CA GLY A 173 -12.05 -2.38 9.78
C GLY A 173 -10.60 -2.18 10.20
N VAL A 174 -10.28 -1.00 10.72
CA VAL A 174 -8.98 -0.65 11.25
C VAL A 174 -9.08 -0.27 12.72
N MET A 175 -8.04 -0.62 13.47
CA MET A 175 -7.94 -0.27 14.89
C MET A 175 -6.75 0.65 15.12
N GLU A 176 -7.00 1.78 15.74
CA GLU A 176 -6.00 2.74 16.16
C GLU A 176 -5.34 2.34 17.49
N PHE A 177 -4.17 2.92 17.77
CA PHE A 177 -3.35 2.61 18.97
C PHE A 177 -4.07 2.82 20.32
N ASN A 178 -5.11 3.66 20.34
CA ASN A 178 -5.94 3.94 21.51
C ASN A 178 -7.12 2.95 21.69
N GLY A 179 -7.20 1.95 20.79
CA GLY A 179 -8.27 0.95 20.77
C GLY A 179 -9.54 1.40 20.04
N ASP A 180 -9.56 2.57 19.44
CA ASP A 180 -10.67 3.01 18.60
C ASP A 180 -10.71 2.21 17.30
N VAL A 181 -11.90 1.75 16.92
CA VAL A 181 -12.13 0.97 15.70
C VAL A 181 -12.97 1.77 14.72
N TYR A 182 -12.53 1.77 13.47
CA TYR A 182 -13.18 2.48 12.37
C TYR A 182 -13.63 1.52 11.27
N SER A 183 -14.54 1.97 10.44
CA SER A 183 -15.16 1.18 9.38
C SER A 183 -14.17 0.69 8.31
N CYS A 184 -13.13 1.47 8.02
CA CYS A 184 -12.16 1.21 6.96
C CYS A 184 -10.87 1.99 7.23
N ASP A 185 -9.74 1.46 6.80
CA ASP A 185 -8.42 2.10 6.91
C ASP A 185 -8.28 3.38 6.07
N HIS A 186 -9.04 3.51 4.99
CA HIS A 186 -9.12 4.75 4.21
C HIS A 186 -10.02 5.83 4.84
N PHE A 187 -10.78 5.49 5.89
CA PHE A 187 -11.77 6.38 6.50
C PHE A 187 -11.64 6.42 8.03
N VAL A 188 -10.44 6.76 8.49
CA VAL A 188 -10.14 6.94 9.93
C VAL A 188 -10.58 8.34 10.38
N PHE A 189 -11.89 8.61 10.27
CA PHE A 189 -12.51 9.87 10.65
C PHE A 189 -13.53 9.65 11.77
N PRO A 190 -13.76 10.65 12.64
CA PRO A 190 -14.69 10.52 13.76
C PRO A 190 -16.08 10.00 13.39
N GLU A 191 -16.62 10.41 12.25
CA GLU A 191 -17.92 10.00 11.75
C GLU A 191 -18.01 8.51 11.37
N TYR A 192 -16.85 7.87 11.07
CA TYR A 192 -16.76 6.45 10.72
C TYR A 192 -16.25 5.58 11.86
N LYS A 193 -16.10 6.15 13.05
CA LYS A 193 -15.74 5.40 14.25
C LYS A 193 -16.88 4.46 14.66
N LEU A 194 -16.60 3.18 14.79
CA LEU A 194 -17.56 2.14 15.18
C LEU A 194 -17.67 2.03 16.70
N GLY A 195 -16.55 2.14 17.40
CA GLY A 195 -16.48 1.99 18.85
C GLY A 195 -15.05 1.89 19.36
N ASN A 196 -14.87 1.24 20.51
CA ASN A 196 -13.57 1.03 21.11
C ASN A 196 -13.51 -0.40 21.70
N ILE A 197 -12.39 -1.11 21.49
CA ILE A 197 -12.21 -2.51 21.92
C ILE A 197 -12.26 -2.72 23.45
N TYR A 198 -12.04 -1.66 24.24
CA TYR A 198 -12.15 -1.74 25.70
C TYR A 198 -13.60 -1.69 26.21
N SER A 199 -14.56 -1.35 25.36
CA SER A 199 -15.98 -1.23 25.72
C SER A 199 -16.91 -2.12 24.90
N GLN A 200 -16.50 -2.60 23.75
CA GLN A 200 -17.29 -3.40 22.81
C GLN A 200 -16.43 -4.46 22.14
N THR A 201 -17.01 -5.56 21.73
CA THR A 201 -16.31 -6.58 20.94
C THR A 201 -16.19 -6.15 19.47
N LEU A 202 -15.15 -6.63 18.78
CA LEU A 202 -15.00 -6.43 17.34
C LEU A 202 -16.21 -6.95 16.55
N VAL A 203 -16.79 -8.07 16.99
CA VAL A 203 -17.97 -8.66 16.34
C VAL A 203 -19.16 -7.71 16.41
N GLU A 204 -19.45 -7.14 17.58
CA GLU A 204 -20.53 -6.16 17.73
C GLU A 204 -20.32 -4.92 16.85
N MET A 205 -19.08 -4.39 16.82
CA MET A 205 -18.74 -3.22 16.01
C MET A 205 -18.86 -3.51 14.52
N MET A 206 -18.30 -4.62 14.03
CA MET A 206 -18.30 -4.96 12.61
C MET A 206 -19.66 -5.42 12.09
N HIS A 207 -20.58 -5.85 12.95
CA HIS A 207 -21.97 -6.16 12.61
C HIS A 207 -22.96 -5.05 13.00
N SER A 208 -22.47 -3.88 13.38
CA SER A 208 -23.33 -2.74 13.73
C SER A 208 -24.07 -2.17 12.52
N GLU A 209 -25.17 -1.51 12.77
CA GLU A 209 -25.90 -0.75 11.74
C GLU A 209 -25.02 0.33 11.10
N ARG A 210 -24.11 0.93 11.88
CA ARG A 210 -23.15 1.93 11.38
C ARG A 210 -22.21 1.34 10.34
N GLN A 211 -21.65 0.14 10.57
CA GLN A 211 -20.80 -0.55 9.59
C GLN A 211 -21.61 -0.97 8.36
N HIS A 212 -22.82 -1.47 8.55
CA HIS A 212 -23.69 -1.82 7.44
C HIS A 212 -23.98 -0.61 6.54
N ASN A 213 -24.34 0.52 7.12
CA ASN A 213 -24.60 1.76 6.37
C ASN A 213 -23.35 2.27 5.66
N PHE A 214 -22.16 2.16 6.29
CA PHE A 214 -20.90 2.50 5.63
C PHE A 214 -20.67 1.63 4.38
N CYS A 215 -20.84 0.33 4.47
CA CYS A 215 -20.69 -0.57 3.32
C CYS A 215 -21.65 -0.24 2.18
N LEU A 216 -22.88 0.18 2.48
CA LEU A 216 -23.85 0.59 1.46
C LEU A 216 -23.46 1.89 0.75
N LEU A 217 -22.79 2.84 1.42
CA LEU A 217 -22.34 4.09 0.80
C LEU A 217 -21.34 3.85 -0.35
N TYR A 218 -20.51 2.82 -0.22
CA TYR A 218 -19.43 2.52 -1.17
C TYR A 218 -19.69 1.30 -2.04
N THR A 219 -20.83 0.62 -1.83
CA THR A 219 -21.29 -0.42 -2.73
C THR A 219 -21.98 0.23 -3.92
N SER A 220 -21.32 0.22 -5.08
CA SER A 220 -21.90 0.80 -6.29
C SER A 220 -22.96 -0.12 -6.89
N PRO A 221 -24.22 0.34 -7.10
CA PRO A 221 -25.22 -0.42 -7.80
C PRO A 221 -25.02 -0.46 -9.33
N SER A 222 -24.03 0.26 -9.84
CA SER A 222 -23.73 0.35 -11.27
C SER A 222 -22.30 -0.14 -11.52
N PRO A 223 -22.08 -1.04 -12.49
CA PRO A 223 -20.73 -1.36 -12.93
C PRO A 223 -20.07 -0.08 -13.47
N ARG A 224 -18.93 0.29 -12.90
CA ARG A 224 -18.07 1.37 -13.45
C ARG A 224 -17.22 0.81 -14.53
#